data_26b4f908513e52d29884527dd349a698
#
_entry.id   26b4f908513e52d29884527dd349a698
#
_cell.length_a   1.000
_cell.length_b   1.000
_cell.length_c   1.000
_cell.angle_alpha   90.00
_cell.angle_beta   90.00
_cell.angle_gamma   90.00
#
_symmetry.space_group_name_H-M   'P 1'
#
loop_
_entity.id
_entity.type
_entity.pdbx_description
1 polymer ?
#
loop_
_entity_poly.entity_id
_entity_poly.type
_entity_poly.pdbx_seq_one_letter_code
_entity_poly.pdbx_strand_id
1 'polypeptide(L)'
;TLPRPMMYSKNYDFSFSGLKTAVLYLIQKIGSLDEKTKIEIAREFEDAVVDVLTHKTIKAIKEHKIKTLIVAGGVSANTQLKKILKKKIKENNLKIEVLFPNKKLSTDNAIMISLVGYFRRKNKKTNIKANGGLSF
;
A
#
# COMPACT_ATOMS: atom_id res chain seq x y z
N THR A 1 -14.46 15.56 4.18
CA THR A 1 -13.57 14.62 3.45
C THR A 1 -12.14 14.84 3.89
N LEU A 2 -11.37 13.76 4.06
CA LEU A 2 -9.95 13.81 4.37
C LEU A 2 -9.13 14.18 3.10
N PRO A 3 -7.96 14.79 3.24
CA PRO A 3 -7.11 15.10 2.11
C PRO A 3 -6.55 13.83 1.44
N ARG A 4 -6.19 13.94 0.16
CA ARG A 4 -5.45 12.92 -0.61
C ARG A 4 -4.04 13.44 -0.93
N PRO A 5 -3.12 13.44 0.07
CA PRO A 5 -1.83 14.08 -0.09
C PRO A 5 -1.04 13.51 -1.25
N MET A 6 -0.42 14.38 -2.03
CA MET A 6 0.43 14.05 -3.18
C MET A 6 -0.25 13.23 -4.30
N MET A 7 -1.57 13.05 -4.29
CA MET A 7 -2.28 12.26 -5.30
C MET A 7 -1.97 12.71 -6.72
N TYR A 8 -1.88 14.01 -6.96
CA TYR A 8 -1.62 14.60 -8.28
C TYR A 8 -0.20 15.14 -8.45
N SER A 9 0.74 14.82 -7.54
CA SER A 9 2.13 15.19 -7.72
C SER A 9 2.72 14.50 -8.96
N LYS A 10 3.71 15.15 -9.59
CA LYS A 10 4.34 14.63 -10.82
C LYS A 10 5.16 13.36 -10.58
N ASN A 11 5.70 13.18 -9.38
CA ASN A 11 6.46 12.01 -8.94
C ASN A 11 5.58 10.86 -8.45
N TYR A 12 6.18 9.76 -7.98
CA TYR A 12 5.50 8.60 -7.40
C TYR A 12 5.56 8.57 -5.88
N ASP A 13 6.01 9.65 -5.23
CA ASP A 13 6.11 9.71 -3.78
C ASP A 13 4.74 9.73 -3.11
N PHE A 14 4.70 9.24 -1.88
CA PHE A 14 3.52 9.20 -1.04
C PHE A 14 3.74 10.01 0.24
N SER A 15 2.68 10.58 0.79
CA SER A 15 2.71 11.25 2.09
C SER A 15 1.51 10.83 2.95
N PHE A 16 1.64 9.72 3.65
CA PHE A 16 0.61 9.29 4.60
C PHE A 16 0.75 9.95 5.98
N SER A 17 1.89 10.56 6.27
CA SER A 17 2.06 11.40 7.48
C SER A 17 1.11 12.58 7.48
N GLY A 18 0.95 13.26 6.33
CA GLY A 18 -0.01 14.35 6.18
C GLY A 18 -1.46 13.91 6.40
N LEU A 19 -1.83 12.73 5.91
CA LEU A 19 -3.16 12.15 6.14
C LEU A 19 -3.38 11.80 7.62
N LYS A 20 -2.38 11.21 8.30
CA LYS A 20 -2.41 10.96 9.75
C LYS A 20 -2.66 12.24 10.55
N THR A 21 -1.93 13.31 10.23
CA THR A 21 -2.08 14.61 10.89
C THR A 21 -3.47 15.20 10.65
N ALA A 22 -4.00 15.09 9.45
CA ALA A 22 -5.35 15.56 9.14
C ALA A 22 -6.43 14.84 9.95
N VAL A 23 -6.31 13.51 10.14
CA VAL A 23 -7.21 12.74 11.01
C VAL A 23 -7.09 13.21 12.46
N LEU A 24 -5.88 13.43 12.95
CA LEU A 24 -5.66 13.92 14.32
C LEU A 24 -6.36 15.26 14.55
N TYR A 25 -6.17 16.22 13.66
CA TYR A 25 -6.84 17.52 13.78
C TYR A 25 -8.37 17.43 13.65
N LEU A 26 -8.87 16.55 12.79
CA LEU A 26 -10.30 16.31 12.67
C LEU A 26 -10.88 15.79 13.99
N ILE A 27 -10.22 14.79 14.61
CA ILE A 27 -10.64 14.24 15.90
C ILE A 27 -10.61 15.29 16.99
N GLN A 28 -9.55 16.09 17.06
CA GLN A 28 -9.44 17.20 18.03
C GLN A 28 -10.56 18.24 17.86
N LYS A 29 -10.92 18.57 16.62
CA LYS A 29 -11.99 19.52 16.31
C LYS A 29 -13.38 18.99 16.70
N ILE A 30 -13.62 17.69 16.53
CA ILE A 30 -14.91 17.06 16.87
C ILE A 30 -15.04 16.91 18.40
N GLY A 31 -13.94 16.66 19.11
CA GLY A 31 -13.89 16.44 20.56
C GLY A 31 -14.33 15.03 20.93
N SER A 32 -15.63 14.82 21.21
CA SER A 32 -16.14 13.48 21.55
C SER A 32 -16.57 12.71 20.30
N LEU A 33 -16.13 11.47 20.19
CA LEU A 33 -16.44 10.59 19.06
C LEU A 33 -17.40 9.49 19.50
N ASP A 34 -18.60 9.46 18.91
CA ASP A 34 -19.46 8.30 18.97
C ASP A 34 -19.01 7.19 17.99
N GLU A 35 -19.56 6.00 18.12
CA GLU A 35 -19.16 4.86 17.27
C GLU A 35 -19.45 5.09 15.78
N LYS A 36 -20.54 5.80 15.46
CA LYS A 36 -20.89 6.11 14.08
C LYS A 36 -19.84 7.03 13.44
N THR A 37 -19.46 8.08 14.12
CA THR A 37 -18.42 9.03 13.68
C THR A 37 -17.07 8.37 13.53
N LYS A 38 -16.69 7.45 14.43
CA LYS A 38 -15.46 6.66 14.31
C LYS A 38 -15.45 5.82 13.03
N ILE A 39 -16.55 5.13 12.75
CA ILE A 39 -16.71 4.29 11.55
C ILE A 39 -16.62 5.16 10.28
N GLU A 40 -17.27 6.32 10.27
CA GLU A 40 -17.24 7.24 9.13
C GLU A 40 -15.82 7.78 8.86
N ILE A 41 -15.08 8.16 9.91
CA ILE A 41 -13.69 8.63 9.79
C ILE A 41 -12.78 7.48 9.31
N ALA A 42 -12.94 6.28 9.87
CA ALA A 42 -12.14 5.12 9.48
C ALA A 42 -12.35 4.76 8.00
N ARG A 43 -13.61 4.80 7.54
CA ARG A 43 -13.95 4.56 6.13
C ARG A 43 -13.35 5.62 5.22
N GLU A 44 -13.52 6.89 5.57
CA GLU A 44 -12.95 7.99 4.77
C GLU A 44 -11.41 7.94 4.73
N PHE A 45 -10.78 7.51 5.83
CA PHE A 45 -9.34 7.27 5.86
C PHE A 45 -8.93 6.15 4.90
N GLU A 46 -9.62 5.01 4.95
CA GLU A 46 -9.38 3.89 4.03
C GLU A 46 -9.55 4.33 2.57
N ASP A 47 -10.64 5.02 2.27
CA ASP A 47 -10.91 5.55 0.93
C ASP A 47 -9.81 6.50 0.46
N ALA A 48 -9.34 7.42 1.32
CA ALA A 48 -8.25 8.33 0.97
C ALA A 48 -6.94 7.61 0.65
N VAL A 49 -6.58 6.59 1.42
CA VAL A 49 -5.39 5.76 1.16
C VAL A 49 -5.53 4.99 -0.15
N VAL A 50 -6.68 4.34 -0.37
CA VAL A 50 -6.95 3.55 -1.57
C VAL A 50 -6.96 4.42 -2.82
N ASP A 51 -7.53 5.64 -2.75
CA ASP A 51 -7.54 6.60 -3.85
C ASP A 51 -6.12 6.97 -4.29
N VAL A 52 -5.27 7.36 -3.34
CA VAL A 52 -3.88 7.76 -3.63
C VAL A 52 -3.08 6.59 -4.21
N LEU A 53 -3.16 5.41 -3.58
CA LEU A 53 -2.44 4.22 -4.03
C LEU A 53 -2.88 3.81 -5.43
N THR A 54 -4.18 3.72 -5.67
CA THR A 54 -4.68 3.28 -6.98
C THR A 54 -4.41 4.30 -8.08
N HIS A 55 -4.58 5.61 -7.81
CA HIS A 55 -4.31 6.66 -8.78
C HIS A 55 -2.85 6.61 -9.26
N LYS A 56 -1.88 6.59 -8.33
CA LYS A 56 -0.45 6.55 -8.68
C LYS A 56 -0.03 5.23 -9.31
N THR A 57 -0.61 4.11 -8.90
CA THR A 57 -0.37 2.81 -9.54
C THR A 57 -0.84 2.82 -10.99
N ILE A 58 -2.05 3.30 -11.29
CA ILE A 58 -2.54 3.41 -12.66
C ILE A 58 -1.67 4.34 -13.50
N LYS A 59 -1.23 5.48 -12.93
CA LYS A 59 -0.28 6.39 -13.57
C LYS A 59 1.01 5.66 -13.95
N ALA A 60 1.64 4.97 -13.00
CA ALA A 60 2.88 4.23 -13.22
C ALA A 60 2.73 3.13 -14.29
N ILE A 61 1.63 2.36 -14.26
CA ILE A 61 1.35 1.33 -15.25
C ILE A 61 1.32 1.92 -16.67
N LYS A 62 0.65 3.07 -16.85
CA LYS A 62 0.54 3.74 -18.15
C LYS A 62 1.87 4.31 -18.63
N GLU A 63 2.58 5.04 -17.76
CA GLU A 63 3.82 5.72 -18.12
C GLU A 63 4.96 4.73 -18.43
N HIS A 64 5.04 3.63 -17.67
CA HIS A 64 6.10 2.62 -17.84
C HIS A 64 5.68 1.41 -18.70
N LYS A 65 4.46 1.40 -19.26
CA LYS A 65 3.94 0.31 -20.10
C LYS A 65 4.10 -1.07 -19.46
N ILE A 66 3.80 -1.16 -18.17
CA ILE A 66 3.98 -2.36 -17.35
C ILE A 66 3.04 -3.48 -17.83
N LYS A 67 3.54 -4.72 -17.87
CA LYS A 67 2.76 -5.93 -18.22
C LYS A 67 2.29 -6.71 -16.99
N THR A 68 3.05 -6.64 -15.89
CA THR A 68 2.74 -7.36 -14.65
C THR A 68 2.87 -6.41 -13.46
N LEU A 69 1.84 -6.35 -12.62
CA LEU A 69 1.82 -5.61 -11.36
C LEU A 69 1.85 -6.60 -10.20
N ILE A 70 2.83 -6.49 -9.33
CA ILE A 70 2.90 -7.25 -8.08
C ILE A 70 2.55 -6.32 -6.92
N VAL A 71 1.52 -6.67 -6.15
CA VAL A 71 1.11 -5.93 -4.96
C VAL A 71 1.51 -6.75 -3.74
N ALA A 72 2.44 -6.25 -2.93
CA ALA A 72 3.01 -6.97 -1.79
C ALA A 72 2.96 -6.14 -0.50
N GLY A 73 3.35 -6.75 0.63
CA GLY A 73 3.34 -6.13 1.96
C GLY A 73 1.99 -6.23 2.68
N GLY A 74 1.94 -5.85 3.95
CA GLY A 74 0.77 -6.03 4.82
C GLY A 74 -0.52 -5.41 4.27
N VAL A 75 -0.43 -4.21 3.70
CA VAL A 75 -1.57 -3.49 3.11
C VAL A 75 -2.14 -4.19 1.88
N SER A 76 -1.37 -5.07 1.22
CA SER A 76 -1.89 -5.89 0.11
C SER A 76 -3.01 -6.83 0.51
N ALA A 77 -3.18 -7.12 1.81
CA ALA A 77 -4.30 -7.91 2.34
C ALA A 77 -5.63 -7.14 2.35
N ASN A 78 -5.61 -5.81 2.21
CA ASN A 78 -6.79 -4.95 2.24
C ASN A 78 -7.72 -5.28 1.05
N THR A 79 -8.97 -5.61 1.36
CA THR A 79 -9.96 -6.06 0.36
C THR A 79 -10.47 -4.91 -0.51
N GLN A 80 -10.61 -3.71 0.08
CA GLN A 80 -11.04 -2.50 -0.62
C GLN A 80 -9.99 -2.10 -1.67
N LEU A 81 -8.72 -2.07 -1.29
CA LEU A 81 -7.62 -1.80 -2.22
C LEU A 81 -7.62 -2.77 -3.41
N LYS A 82 -7.74 -4.09 -3.15
CA LYS A 82 -7.81 -5.11 -4.20
C LYS A 82 -8.98 -4.86 -5.16
N LYS A 83 -10.17 -4.58 -4.60
CA LYS A 83 -11.40 -4.35 -5.37
C LYS A 83 -11.27 -3.11 -6.26
N ILE A 84 -10.86 -2.00 -5.68
CA ILE A 84 -10.77 -0.72 -6.39
C ILE A 84 -9.65 -0.75 -7.44
N LEU A 85 -8.49 -1.32 -7.13
CA LEU A 85 -7.38 -1.44 -8.07
C LEU A 85 -7.78 -2.28 -9.30
N LYS A 86 -8.40 -3.45 -9.11
CA LYS A 86 -8.92 -4.27 -10.22
C LYS A 86 -9.96 -3.51 -11.05
N LYS A 87 -10.86 -2.78 -10.39
CA LYS A 87 -11.88 -1.95 -11.06
C LYS A 87 -11.21 -0.87 -11.92
N LYS A 88 -10.23 -0.14 -11.37
CA LYS A 88 -9.51 0.93 -12.08
C LYS A 88 -8.69 0.42 -13.25
N ILE A 89 -8.06 -0.74 -13.14
CA ILE A 89 -7.36 -1.41 -14.24
C ILE A 89 -8.33 -1.71 -15.38
N LYS A 90 -9.50 -2.26 -15.08
CA LYS A 90 -10.55 -2.57 -16.09
C LYS A 90 -11.10 -1.29 -16.74
N GLU A 91 -11.44 -0.28 -15.95
CA GLU A 91 -11.96 1.02 -16.45
C GLU A 91 -10.99 1.74 -17.40
N ASN A 92 -9.68 1.54 -17.18
CA ASN A 92 -8.65 2.10 -18.03
C ASN A 92 -8.21 1.18 -19.17
N ASN A 93 -8.92 0.08 -19.41
CA ASN A 93 -8.62 -0.90 -20.48
C ASN A 93 -7.15 -1.41 -20.44
N LEU A 94 -6.55 -1.53 -19.26
CA LEU A 94 -5.17 -1.95 -19.10
C LEU A 94 -5.09 -3.47 -19.14
N LYS A 95 -4.40 -4.00 -20.16
CA LYS A 95 -4.17 -5.44 -20.34
C LYS A 95 -2.91 -5.87 -19.61
N ILE A 96 -3.01 -6.03 -18.30
CA ILE A 96 -1.89 -6.42 -17.42
C ILE A 96 -2.28 -7.59 -16.54
N GLU A 97 -1.28 -8.36 -16.13
CA GLU A 97 -1.41 -9.35 -15.08
C GLU A 97 -1.27 -8.67 -13.71
N VAL A 98 -2.11 -9.05 -12.73
CA VAL A 98 -2.04 -8.51 -11.37
C VAL A 98 -1.92 -9.65 -10.36
N LEU A 99 -0.80 -9.67 -9.65
CA LEU A 99 -0.47 -10.68 -8.66
C LEU A 99 -0.64 -10.12 -7.25
N PHE A 100 -1.43 -10.80 -6.43
CA PHE A 100 -1.59 -10.54 -5.00
C PHE A 100 -1.13 -11.75 -4.20
N PRO A 101 -0.42 -11.58 -3.09
CA PRO A 101 -0.07 -12.70 -2.23
C PRO A 101 -1.33 -13.28 -1.56
N ASN A 102 -1.22 -14.53 -1.12
CA ASN A 102 -2.19 -15.06 -0.17
C ASN A 102 -2.16 -14.20 1.11
N LYS A 103 -3.32 -13.98 1.74
CA LYS A 103 -3.45 -13.16 2.96
C LYS A 103 -2.48 -13.61 4.06
N LYS A 104 -2.24 -14.92 4.21
CA LYS A 104 -1.30 -15.48 5.19
C LYS A 104 0.18 -15.16 4.89
N LEU A 105 0.49 -14.77 3.65
CA LEU A 105 1.85 -14.45 3.18
C LEU A 105 2.03 -12.94 2.94
N SER A 106 1.05 -12.10 3.29
CA SER A 106 1.11 -10.65 3.08
C SER A 106 1.95 -9.93 4.13
N THR A 107 2.14 -10.54 5.29
CA THR A 107 2.99 -10.02 6.40
C THR A 107 4.25 -10.87 6.53
N ASP A 108 5.12 -10.50 7.46
CA ASP A 108 6.35 -11.24 7.74
C ASP A 108 6.06 -12.72 8.04
N ASN A 109 6.78 -13.59 7.36
CA ASN A 109 6.61 -15.03 7.51
C ASN A 109 7.90 -15.79 7.19
N ALA A 110 8.08 -16.97 7.80
CA ALA A 110 9.28 -17.78 7.64
C ALA A 110 9.46 -18.32 6.20
N ILE A 111 8.36 -18.47 5.44
CA ILE A 111 8.41 -19.00 4.07
C ILE A 111 9.18 -18.05 3.15
N MET A 112 8.92 -16.73 3.23
CA MET A 112 9.61 -15.76 2.39
C MET A 112 11.11 -15.70 2.72
N ILE A 113 11.48 -15.82 4.00
CA ILE A 113 12.87 -15.83 4.44
C ILE A 113 13.58 -17.11 3.98
N SER A 114 12.92 -18.26 4.09
CA SER A 114 13.44 -19.54 3.61
C SER A 114 13.67 -19.55 2.10
N LEU A 115 12.75 -18.99 1.32
CA LEU A 115 12.89 -18.86 -0.12
C LEU A 115 14.07 -17.96 -0.50
N VAL A 116 14.22 -16.79 0.14
CA VAL A 116 15.37 -15.92 -0.09
C VAL A 116 16.68 -16.62 0.28
N GLY A 117 16.72 -17.34 1.41
CA GLY A 117 17.86 -18.12 1.83
C GLY A 117 18.23 -19.21 0.80
N TYR A 118 17.23 -19.91 0.27
CA TYR A 118 17.42 -20.91 -0.78
C TYR A 118 18.01 -20.30 -2.07
N PHE A 119 17.43 -19.23 -2.58
CA PHE A 119 17.92 -18.60 -3.81
C PHE A 119 19.31 -17.96 -3.63
N ARG A 120 19.62 -17.48 -2.43
CA ARG A 120 20.92 -16.87 -2.10
C ARG A 120 21.94 -17.84 -1.50
N ARG A 121 21.67 -19.14 -1.43
CA ARG A 121 22.53 -20.15 -0.79
C ARG A 121 23.98 -20.22 -1.32
N LYS A 122 24.19 -19.80 -2.56
CA LYS A 122 25.54 -19.72 -3.16
C LYS A 122 26.32 -18.47 -2.75
N ASN A 123 25.66 -17.46 -2.20
CA ASN A 123 26.30 -16.23 -1.71
C ASN A 123 26.84 -16.49 -0.30
N LYS A 124 28.10 -16.91 -0.20
CA LYS A 124 28.77 -17.18 1.06
C LYS A 124 29.07 -15.86 1.81
N LYS A 125 28.08 -15.20 2.36
CA LYS A 125 28.27 -14.19 3.40
C LYS A 125 28.27 -14.87 4.75
N THR A 126 29.46 -15.01 5.34
CA THR A 126 29.69 -15.70 6.62
C THR A 126 29.32 -14.86 7.85
N ASN A 127 29.03 -13.57 7.69
CA ASN A 127 28.74 -12.66 8.80
C ASN A 127 27.36 -12.04 8.64
N ILE A 128 26.34 -12.68 9.20
CA ILE A 128 24.96 -12.16 9.25
C ILE A 128 24.83 -11.37 10.56
N LYS A 129 24.67 -10.05 10.48
CA LYS A 129 24.36 -9.21 11.64
C LYS A 129 22.96 -8.64 11.49
N ALA A 130 22.20 -8.67 12.59
CA ALA A 130 20.92 -7.97 12.63
C ALA A 130 21.17 -6.45 12.62
N ASN A 131 20.44 -5.72 11.75
CA ASN A 131 20.48 -4.28 11.69
C ASN A 131 19.05 -3.74 11.61
N GLY A 132 18.50 -3.30 12.74
CA GLY A 132 17.14 -2.77 12.83
C GLY A 132 16.98 -1.37 12.22
N GLY A 133 18.08 -0.69 11.89
CA GLY A 133 18.09 0.65 11.26
C GLY A 133 18.33 0.62 9.75
N LEU A 134 18.27 -0.55 9.10
CA LEU A 134 18.45 -0.64 7.65
C LEU A 134 17.28 0.06 6.93
N SER A 135 17.59 1.10 6.17
CA SER A 135 16.67 1.75 5.24
C SER A 135 16.99 1.34 3.81
N PHE A 136 15.95 1.26 2.98
CA PHE A 136 16.05 0.96 1.55
C PHE A 136 16.04 2.26 0.75
#